data_e24fd5fcf9637850f908f88a04c98161
#
_entry.id   e24fd5fcf9637850f908f88a04c98161
#
_cell.length_a   1.000
_cell.length_b   1.000
_cell.length_c   1.000
_cell.angle_alpha   90.00
_cell.angle_beta   90.00
_cell.angle_gamma   90.00
#
_symmetry.space_group_name_H-M   'P 1'
#
loop_
_entity.id
_entity.type
_entity.pdbx_description
1 polymer ?
#
loop_
_entity_poly.entity_id
_entity_poly.type
_entity_poly.pdbx_seq_one_letter_code
_entity_poly.pdbx_strand_id
1 'polypeptide(L)'
;MINIDELKFDEKGLIPAVVVDSITKQVLTVAYMNRESLKVSMEKGLTCFWSRSRRELWVKGETSGNYQHIVSITADCDNDALVVVVEKDGPACHEGTETCFTHPVYQSEELHEFTLQGLYDLLVGRKIDKPEGSYTTYLFEKGIDKILKKVGEECTEVIIAGKADDKKETIYELADLAYHAMVLMVQMGITVEDVHRELASRHIIDHKIKQEKMTK
;
A
#
# COMPACT_ATOMS: atom_id res chain seq x y z
N MET A 1 20.96 -14.21 4.77
CA MET A 1 20.35 -14.08 3.43
C MET A 1 20.66 -15.36 2.68
N ILE A 2 19.67 -15.92 1.97
CA ILE A 2 19.86 -17.13 1.14
C ILE A 2 20.70 -16.77 -0.11
N ASN A 3 21.52 -17.73 -0.56
CA ASN A 3 22.31 -17.55 -1.78
C ASN A 3 21.44 -17.87 -3.02
N ILE A 4 21.67 -17.17 -4.14
CA ILE A 4 21.01 -17.47 -5.43
C ILE A 4 21.20 -18.94 -5.84
N ASP A 5 22.30 -19.57 -5.46
CA ASP A 5 22.59 -20.97 -5.78
C ASP A 5 21.69 -21.98 -5.03
N GLU A 6 21.04 -21.54 -3.96
CA GLU A 6 20.08 -22.34 -3.20
C GLU A 6 18.66 -22.27 -3.78
N LEU A 7 18.42 -21.36 -4.74
CA LEU A 7 17.14 -21.23 -5.41
C LEU A 7 16.92 -22.36 -6.41
N LYS A 8 15.69 -22.86 -6.47
CA LYS A 8 15.24 -23.89 -7.39
C LYS A 8 14.55 -23.25 -8.60
N PHE A 9 15.20 -23.32 -9.71
CA PHE A 9 14.65 -22.91 -10.99
C PHE A 9 13.98 -24.10 -11.68
N ASP A 10 12.95 -23.84 -12.46
CA ASP A 10 12.28 -24.86 -13.27
C ASP A 10 13.23 -25.44 -14.35
N GLU A 11 12.73 -26.43 -15.13
CA GLU A 11 13.49 -27.07 -16.22
C GLU A 11 13.96 -26.09 -17.31
N LYS A 12 13.34 -24.90 -17.39
CA LYS A 12 13.72 -23.82 -18.32
C LYS A 12 14.66 -22.80 -17.67
N GLY A 13 15.10 -23.04 -16.45
CA GLY A 13 15.95 -22.12 -15.68
C GLY A 13 15.20 -20.89 -15.20
N LEU A 14 13.88 -20.97 -14.99
CA LEU A 14 13.04 -19.86 -14.55
C LEU A 14 12.48 -20.09 -13.15
N ILE A 15 12.30 -18.99 -12.42
CA ILE A 15 11.61 -18.94 -11.13
C ILE A 15 10.51 -17.88 -11.19
N PRO A 16 9.27 -18.16 -10.73
CA PRO A 16 8.22 -17.16 -10.65
C PRO A 16 8.54 -16.11 -9.61
N ALA A 17 8.21 -14.86 -9.91
CA ALA A 17 8.39 -13.71 -9.04
C ALA A 17 7.08 -12.94 -8.91
N VAL A 18 6.49 -12.95 -7.72
CA VAL A 18 5.32 -12.16 -7.36
C VAL A 18 5.80 -10.78 -6.93
N VAL A 19 5.45 -9.76 -7.69
CA VAL A 19 5.84 -8.38 -7.41
C VAL A 19 4.76 -7.70 -6.60
N VAL A 20 5.16 -7.10 -5.46
CA VAL A 20 4.25 -6.52 -4.47
C VAL A 20 4.66 -5.07 -4.20
N ASP A 21 3.70 -4.17 -4.19
CA ASP A 21 3.91 -2.77 -3.79
C ASP A 21 4.27 -2.67 -2.30
N SER A 22 5.31 -1.92 -1.96
CA SER A 22 5.80 -1.78 -0.59
C SER A 22 4.84 -1.02 0.32
N ILE A 23 4.01 -0.16 -0.25
CA ILE A 23 3.08 0.74 0.46
C ILE A 23 1.71 0.08 0.59
N THR A 24 1.09 -0.23 -0.54
CA THR A 24 -0.29 -0.74 -0.58
C THR A 24 -0.39 -2.23 -0.30
N LYS A 25 0.73 -2.97 -0.38
CA LYS A 25 0.81 -4.45 -0.33
C LYS A 25 0.06 -5.15 -1.46
N GLN A 26 -0.38 -4.41 -2.45
CA GLN A 26 -1.06 -4.95 -3.62
C GLN A 26 -0.08 -5.76 -4.48
N VAL A 27 -0.53 -6.92 -4.97
CA VAL A 27 0.20 -7.67 -5.98
C VAL A 27 0.12 -6.90 -7.31
N LEU A 28 1.28 -6.49 -7.83
CA LEU A 28 1.38 -5.70 -9.05
C LEU A 28 1.39 -6.56 -10.32
N THR A 29 2.17 -7.63 -10.29
CA THR A 29 2.30 -8.57 -11.42
C THR A 29 2.93 -9.87 -10.96
N VAL A 30 2.83 -10.92 -11.78
CA VAL A 30 3.67 -12.12 -11.70
C VAL A 30 4.52 -12.18 -12.96
N ALA A 31 5.83 -12.19 -12.77
CA ALA A 31 6.81 -12.30 -13.83
C ALA A 31 7.74 -13.49 -13.59
N TYR A 32 8.67 -13.74 -14.49
CA TYR A 32 9.66 -14.80 -14.36
C TYR A 32 11.07 -14.22 -14.34
N MET A 33 11.89 -14.79 -13.49
CA MET A 33 13.31 -14.45 -13.41
C MET A 33 14.17 -15.67 -13.73
N ASN A 34 15.31 -15.46 -14.35
CA ASN A 34 16.40 -16.43 -14.44
C ASN A 34 17.56 -15.97 -13.55
N ARG A 35 18.62 -16.75 -13.44
CA ARG A 35 19.80 -16.38 -12.62
C ARG A 35 20.40 -15.04 -13.02
N GLU A 36 20.41 -14.74 -14.31
CA GLU A 36 20.99 -13.50 -14.85
C GLU A 36 20.11 -12.29 -14.51
N SER A 37 18.79 -12.37 -14.78
CA SER A 37 17.86 -11.28 -14.44
C SER A 37 17.85 -10.98 -12.95
N LEU A 38 17.96 -12.00 -12.10
CA LEU A 38 18.02 -11.84 -10.65
C LEU A 38 19.32 -11.11 -10.22
N LYS A 39 20.48 -11.47 -10.79
CA LYS A 39 21.74 -10.76 -10.55
C LYS A 39 21.65 -9.29 -10.98
N VAL A 40 21.15 -9.03 -12.19
CA VAL A 40 20.97 -7.68 -12.71
C VAL A 40 20.02 -6.88 -11.82
N SER A 41 18.95 -7.51 -11.32
CA SER A 41 18.01 -6.87 -10.38
C SER A 41 18.69 -6.45 -9.09
N MET A 42 19.50 -7.32 -8.50
CA MET A 42 20.22 -7.04 -7.26
C MET A 42 21.31 -5.97 -7.45
N GLU A 43 22.00 -5.99 -8.58
CA GLU A 43 23.05 -5.01 -8.91
C GLU A 43 22.50 -3.60 -9.15
N LYS A 44 21.36 -3.52 -9.86
CA LYS A 44 20.73 -2.23 -10.22
C LYS A 44 19.76 -1.70 -9.16
N GLY A 45 19.32 -2.54 -8.23
CA GLY A 45 18.22 -2.22 -7.34
C GLY A 45 16.86 -2.03 -8.05
N LEU A 46 16.75 -2.48 -9.31
CA LEU A 46 15.55 -2.37 -10.15
C LEU A 46 15.11 -3.74 -10.62
N THR A 47 13.79 -3.96 -10.76
CA THR A 47 13.29 -5.24 -11.23
C THR A 47 13.69 -5.49 -12.68
N CYS A 48 14.39 -6.60 -12.90
CA CYS A 48 14.74 -7.14 -14.21
C CYS A 48 14.15 -8.55 -14.32
N PHE A 49 13.37 -8.80 -15.34
CA PHE A 49 12.69 -10.06 -15.58
C PHE A 49 13.22 -10.76 -16.83
N TRP A 50 12.89 -12.04 -16.96
CA TRP A 50 13.06 -12.79 -18.18
C TRP A 50 11.74 -12.81 -18.99
N SER A 51 11.76 -12.21 -20.16
CA SER A 51 10.62 -12.25 -21.08
C SER A 51 10.55 -13.62 -21.77
N ARG A 52 9.57 -14.45 -21.41
CA ARG A 52 9.38 -15.79 -21.99
C ARG A 52 9.07 -15.76 -23.49
N SER A 53 8.36 -14.73 -23.95
CA SER A 53 7.98 -14.57 -25.36
C SER A 53 9.13 -14.06 -26.22
N ARG A 54 9.87 -13.05 -25.71
CA ARG A 54 11.00 -12.43 -26.44
C ARG A 54 12.33 -13.15 -26.24
N ARG A 55 12.43 -13.97 -25.17
CA ARG A 55 13.65 -14.67 -24.76
C ARG A 55 14.82 -13.73 -24.49
N GLU A 56 14.54 -12.66 -23.77
CA GLU A 56 15.53 -11.63 -23.40
C GLU A 56 15.28 -11.08 -22.01
N LEU A 57 16.29 -10.43 -21.46
CA LEU A 57 16.15 -9.65 -20.23
C LEU A 57 15.30 -8.41 -20.47
N TRP A 58 14.52 -8.03 -19.48
CA TRP A 58 13.67 -6.86 -19.52
C TRP A 58 13.67 -6.14 -18.16
N VAL A 59 14.20 -4.92 -18.13
CA VAL A 59 14.11 -4.06 -16.95
C VAL A 59 12.76 -3.35 -16.98
N LYS A 60 11.96 -3.55 -15.93
CA LYS A 60 10.67 -2.89 -15.82
C LYS A 60 10.87 -1.37 -15.72
N GLY A 61 10.18 -0.65 -16.58
CA GLY A 61 10.26 0.81 -16.64
C GLY A 61 11.24 1.36 -17.71
N GLU A 62 12.08 0.55 -18.35
CA GLU A 62 13.07 1.04 -19.33
C GLU A 62 12.43 1.77 -20.52
N THR A 63 11.19 1.46 -20.87
CA THR A 63 10.46 2.13 -21.96
C THR A 63 9.47 3.17 -21.44
N SER A 64 8.79 2.90 -20.31
CA SER A 64 7.70 3.74 -19.80
C SER A 64 8.16 4.81 -18.81
N GLY A 65 9.37 4.68 -18.24
CA GLY A 65 9.82 5.49 -17.11
C GLY A 65 9.28 5.02 -15.75
N ASN A 66 8.32 4.09 -15.72
CA ASN A 66 7.72 3.56 -14.49
C ASN A 66 8.57 2.41 -13.95
N TYR A 67 9.69 2.75 -13.31
CA TYR A 67 10.60 1.79 -12.71
C TYR A 67 10.00 1.19 -11.42
N GLN A 68 10.57 0.06 -11.00
CA GLN A 68 10.26 -0.61 -9.75
C GLN A 68 11.55 -0.80 -8.98
N HIS A 69 11.73 -0.01 -7.92
CA HIS A 69 12.89 -0.03 -7.03
C HIS A 69 12.72 -1.15 -6.01
N ILE A 70 13.69 -2.04 -5.92
CA ILE A 70 13.59 -3.23 -5.08
C ILE A 70 13.85 -2.87 -3.63
N VAL A 71 12.87 -3.14 -2.76
CA VAL A 71 13.01 -3.07 -1.30
C VAL A 71 13.54 -4.40 -0.75
N SER A 72 12.98 -5.52 -1.23
CA SER A 72 13.43 -6.85 -0.83
C SER A 72 13.09 -7.90 -1.88
N ILE A 73 13.86 -9.00 -1.88
CA ILE A 73 13.56 -10.24 -2.59
C ILE A 73 13.62 -11.36 -1.58
N THR A 74 12.55 -12.12 -1.45
CA THR A 74 12.42 -13.23 -0.49
C THR A 74 11.98 -14.48 -1.21
N ALA A 75 12.68 -15.59 -1.00
CA ALA A 75 12.26 -16.90 -1.47
C ALA A 75 11.20 -17.49 -0.53
N ASP A 76 10.38 -18.36 -1.04
CA ASP A 76 9.45 -19.17 -0.23
C ASP A 76 10.18 -20.29 0.54
N CYS A 77 9.42 -21.14 1.23
CA CYS A 77 9.98 -22.13 2.16
C CYS A 77 10.79 -23.27 1.47
N ASP A 78 10.55 -23.54 0.21
CA ASP A 78 11.23 -24.57 -0.59
C ASP A 78 12.06 -23.99 -1.73
N ASN A 79 12.17 -22.65 -1.80
CA ASN A 79 13.05 -21.87 -2.68
C ASN A 79 12.71 -21.96 -4.18
N ASP A 80 11.45 -22.19 -4.53
CA ASP A 80 11.01 -22.30 -5.92
C ASP A 80 10.12 -21.14 -6.40
N ALA A 81 9.83 -20.17 -5.52
CA ALA A 81 9.12 -18.93 -5.84
C ALA A 81 9.71 -17.72 -5.11
N LEU A 82 9.54 -16.52 -5.68
CA LEU A 82 10.03 -15.28 -5.11
C LEU A 82 8.88 -14.29 -4.86
N VAL A 83 8.94 -13.59 -3.74
CA VAL A 83 8.23 -12.32 -3.52
C VAL A 83 9.24 -11.18 -3.67
N VAL A 84 8.94 -10.24 -4.56
CA VAL A 84 9.74 -9.04 -4.82
C VAL A 84 8.95 -7.83 -4.37
N VAL A 85 9.33 -7.24 -3.24
CA VAL A 85 8.72 -6.01 -2.73
C VAL A 85 9.40 -4.82 -3.38
N VAL A 86 8.59 -3.88 -3.92
CA VAL A 86 9.11 -2.73 -4.67
C VAL A 86 8.42 -1.42 -4.28
N GLU A 87 9.14 -0.32 -4.47
CA GLU A 87 8.58 1.02 -4.64
C GLU A 87 8.50 1.30 -6.14
N LYS A 88 7.36 1.82 -6.61
CA LYS A 88 7.12 2.06 -8.04
C LYS A 88 7.03 3.55 -8.35
N ASP A 89 7.59 3.99 -9.48
CA ASP A 89 7.54 5.38 -9.93
C ASP A 89 6.20 5.77 -10.59
N GLY A 90 5.35 4.77 -10.87
CA GLY A 90 4.06 4.97 -11.53
C GLY A 90 3.31 3.65 -11.75
N PRO A 91 2.28 3.65 -12.60
CA PRO A 91 1.45 2.47 -12.87
C PRO A 91 2.28 1.24 -13.26
N ALA A 92 1.97 0.10 -12.63
CA ALA A 92 2.72 -1.13 -12.88
C ALA A 92 2.35 -1.78 -14.22
N CYS A 93 1.11 -1.61 -14.68
CA CYS A 93 0.63 -2.20 -15.93
C CYS A 93 0.91 -1.27 -17.14
N HIS A 94 1.14 -1.89 -18.30
CA HIS A 94 1.30 -1.16 -19.57
C HIS A 94 0.00 -0.48 -20.06
N GLU A 95 -1.17 -0.90 -19.51
CA GLU A 95 -2.46 -0.27 -19.74
C GLU A 95 -2.70 0.96 -18.85
N GLY A 96 -1.72 1.34 -18.03
CA GLY A 96 -1.81 2.49 -17.13
C GLY A 96 -2.52 2.21 -15.81
N THR A 97 -2.83 0.94 -15.49
CA THR A 97 -3.41 0.54 -14.21
C THR A 97 -2.33 0.28 -13.16
N GLU A 98 -2.69 0.45 -11.88
CA GLU A 98 -1.78 0.25 -10.73
C GLU A 98 -1.29 -1.19 -10.61
N THR A 99 -2.07 -2.16 -11.08
CA THR A 99 -1.76 -3.59 -11.08
C THR A 99 -2.15 -4.23 -12.40
N CYS A 100 -1.55 -5.38 -12.73
CA CYS A 100 -1.98 -6.20 -13.87
C CYS A 100 -3.25 -7.04 -13.58
N PHE A 101 -3.69 -7.11 -12.32
CA PHE A 101 -4.83 -7.94 -11.89
C PHE A 101 -6.12 -7.11 -11.83
N THR A 102 -6.70 -6.82 -13.00
CA THR A 102 -7.89 -5.97 -13.14
C THR A 102 -9.17 -6.73 -13.51
N HIS A 103 -9.07 -8.04 -13.75
CA HIS A 103 -10.21 -8.87 -14.18
C HIS A 103 -10.54 -9.91 -13.11
N PRO A 104 -11.55 -9.69 -12.24
CA PRO A 104 -11.92 -10.66 -11.23
C PRO A 104 -12.49 -11.92 -11.89
N VAL A 105 -12.04 -13.10 -11.45
CA VAL A 105 -12.56 -14.40 -11.87
C VAL A 105 -13.65 -14.90 -10.91
N TYR A 106 -13.48 -14.56 -9.63
CA TYR A 106 -14.43 -14.89 -8.57
C TYR A 106 -14.38 -13.82 -7.49
N GLN A 107 -15.53 -13.48 -6.95
CA GLN A 107 -15.68 -12.60 -5.78
C GLN A 107 -16.77 -13.17 -4.87
N SER A 108 -16.47 -13.33 -3.59
CA SER A 108 -17.47 -13.77 -2.61
C SER A 108 -18.50 -12.68 -2.38
N GLU A 109 -19.77 -13.07 -2.23
CA GLU A 109 -20.85 -12.16 -1.82
C GLU A 109 -20.85 -11.92 -0.30
N GLU A 110 -20.29 -12.85 0.48
CA GLU A 110 -20.32 -12.82 1.96
C GLU A 110 -19.02 -12.27 2.56
N LEU A 111 -17.88 -12.51 1.90
CA LEU A 111 -16.55 -12.11 2.37
C LEU A 111 -16.04 -10.93 1.56
N HIS A 112 -15.85 -9.80 2.23
CA HIS A 112 -15.28 -8.60 1.63
C HIS A 112 -13.89 -8.35 2.17
N GLU A 113 -12.95 -8.09 1.27
CA GLU A 113 -11.64 -7.60 1.67
C GLU A 113 -11.75 -6.17 2.16
N PHE A 114 -11.33 -5.94 3.41
CA PHE A 114 -11.24 -4.59 3.96
C PHE A 114 -9.79 -4.11 3.92
N THR A 115 -9.57 -2.98 3.24
CA THR A 115 -8.29 -2.27 3.24
C THR A 115 -8.51 -0.80 3.54
N LEU A 116 -7.50 -0.14 4.13
CA LEU A 116 -7.56 1.31 4.36
C LEU A 116 -7.68 2.08 3.03
N GLN A 117 -7.02 1.61 1.97
CA GLN A 117 -7.16 2.20 0.64
C GLN A 117 -8.59 2.03 0.10
N GLY A 118 -9.18 0.86 0.24
CA GLY A 118 -10.57 0.61 -0.18
C GLY A 118 -11.59 1.50 0.56
N LEU A 119 -11.36 1.74 1.87
CA LEU A 119 -12.16 2.71 2.61
C LEU A 119 -11.97 4.13 2.08
N TYR A 120 -10.73 4.55 1.83
CA TYR A 120 -10.42 5.86 1.26
C TYR A 120 -11.12 6.06 -0.09
N ASP A 121 -11.03 5.09 -1.01
CA ASP A 121 -11.64 5.13 -2.33
C ASP A 121 -13.17 5.20 -2.24
N LEU A 122 -13.78 4.47 -1.32
CA LEU A 122 -15.20 4.56 -1.01
C LEU A 122 -15.60 5.98 -0.57
N LEU A 123 -14.80 6.61 0.29
CA LEU A 123 -15.06 7.97 0.76
C LEU A 123 -14.91 9.00 -0.37
N VAL A 124 -13.92 8.83 -1.26
CA VAL A 124 -13.77 9.64 -2.47
C VAL A 124 -15.01 9.51 -3.37
N GLY A 125 -15.48 8.28 -3.61
CA GLY A 125 -16.71 8.03 -4.37
C GLY A 125 -17.92 8.73 -3.75
N ARG A 126 -18.12 8.64 -2.43
CA ARG A 126 -19.22 9.31 -1.73
C ARG A 126 -19.17 10.83 -1.77
N LYS A 127 -17.97 11.41 -1.86
CA LYS A 127 -17.79 12.85 -2.05
C LYS A 127 -18.22 13.30 -3.46
N ILE A 128 -18.00 12.45 -4.47
CA ILE A 128 -18.35 12.71 -5.88
C ILE A 128 -19.83 12.44 -6.14
N ASP A 129 -20.29 11.23 -5.80
CA ASP A 129 -21.62 10.72 -6.17
C ASP A 129 -22.73 11.22 -5.26
N LYS A 130 -22.38 11.63 -4.03
CA LYS A 130 -23.28 12.20 -3.01
C LYS A 130 -24.58 11.39 -2.81
N PRO A 131 -24.48 10.09 -2.49
CA PRO A 131 -25.67 9.27 -2.32
C PRO A 131 -26.59 9.84 -1.24
N GLU A 132 -27.90 9.87 -1.51
CA GLU A 132 -28.89 10.36 -0.58
C GLU A 132 -28.92 9.54 0.70
N GLY A 133 -29.08 10.21 1.85
CA GLY A 133 -29.10 9.57 3.18
C GLY A 133 -27.72 9.14 3.70
N SER A 134 -26.63 9.38 2.95
CA SER A 134 -25.28 9.04 3.39
C SER A 134 -24.78 10.03 4.44
N TYR A 135 -24.36 9.50 5.60
CA TYR A 135 -23.69 10.29 6.66
C TYR A 135 -22.39 10.95 6.13
N THR A 136 -21.63 10.25 5.32
CA THR A 136 -20.40 10.79 4.72
C THR A 136 -20.70 11.97 3.79
N THR A 137 -21.74 11.87 2.97
CA THR A 137 -22.21 12.97 2.12
C THR A 137 -22.56 14.18 2.96
N TYR A 138 -23.32 13.98 4.05
CA TYR A 138 -23.66 15.05 5.00
C TYR A 138 -22.40 15.75 5.56
N LEU A 139 -21.35 15.00 5.93
CA LEU A 139 -20.12 15.58 6.45
C LEU A 139 -19.44 16.46 5.39
N PHE A 140 -19.33 16.00 4.14
CA PHE A 140 -18.75 16.78 3.06
C PHE A 140 -19.56 18.04 2.72
N GLU A 141 -20.88 17.97 2.77
CA GLU A 141 -21.75 19.12 2.54
C GLU A 141 -21.67 20.17 3.66
N LYS A 142 -21.51 19.72 4.91
CA LYS A 142 -21.28 20.63 6.06
C LYS A 142 -19.89 21.23 6.08
N GLY A 143 -18.96 20.63 5.35
CA GLY A 143 -17.62 21.15 5.13
C GLY A 143 -16.64 20.91 6.29
N ILE A 144 -15.50 21.56 6.17
CA ILE A 144 -14.32 21.30 6.98
C ILE A 144 -14.56 21.47 8.50
N ASP A 145 -15.30 22.48 8.91
CA ASP A 145 -15.54 22.75 10.34
C ASP A 145 -16.30 21.60 11.02
N LYS A 146 -17.29 21.02 10.30
CA LYS A 146 -18.04 19.87 10.83
C LYS A 146 -17.17 18.62 10.90
N ILE A 147 -16.34 18.39 9.92
CA ILE A 147 -15.41 17.27 9.88
C ILE A 147 -14.39 17.39 11.03
N LEU A 148 -13.76 18.56 11.19
CA LEU A 148 -12.82 18.82 12.29
C LEU A 148 -13.45 18.68 13.67
N LYS A 149 -14.72 19.14 13.81
CA LYS A 149 -15.48 18.93 15.04
C LYS A 149 -15.61 17.44 15.38
N LYS A 150 -15.95 16.59 14.38
CA LYS A 150 -16.05 15.15 14.59
C LYS A 150 -14.71 14.52 14.96
N VAL A 151 -13.62 14.87 14.27
CA VAL A 151 -12.29 14.39 14.65
C VAL A 151 -11.95 14.74 16.12
N GLY A 152 -12.31 15.94 16.58
CA GLY A 152 -12.09 16.35 17.96
C GLY A 152 -12.98 15.60 18.98
N GLU A 153 -14.23 15.33 18.63
CA GLU A 153 -15.18 14.52 19.43
C GLU A 153 -14.61 13.10 19.62
N GLU A 154 -14.33 12.38 18.54
CA GLU A 154 -13.81 11.00 18.58
C GLU A 154 -12.44 10.91 19.29
N CYS A 155 -11.58 11.90 19.09
CA CYS A 155 -10.31 11.97 19.82
C CYS A 155 -10.53 12.05 21.34
N THR A 156 -11.54 12.80 21.78
CA THR A 156 -11.89 12.92 23.20
C THR A 156 -12.46 11.62 23.74
N GLU A 157 -13.32 10.95 22.99
CA GLU A 157 -13.93 9.67 23.35
C GLU A 157 -12.89 8.56 23.48
N VAL A 158 -11.90 8.51 22.57
CA VAL A 158 -10.71 7.63 22.70
C VAL A 158 -9.97 7.86 24.03
N ILE A 159 -9.77 9.13 24.43
CA ILE A 159 -9.10 9.46 25.69
C ILE A 159 -9.89 8.98 26.90
N ILE A 160 -11.21 9.17 26.89
CA ILE A 160 -12.10 8.79 27.97
C ILE A 160 -12.14 7.27 28.10
N ALA A 161 -12.36 6.54 26.99
CA ALA A 161 -12.40 5.09 26.96
C ALA A 161 -11.07 4.46 27.39
N GLY A 162 -9.95 4.99 26.85
CA GLY A 162 -8.60 4.55 27.21
C GLY A 162 -8.27 4.81 28.68
N LYS A 163 -8.71 5.94 29.24
CA LYS A 163 -8.53 6.25 30.68
C LYS A 163 -9.35 5.32 31.57
N ALA A 164 -10.51 4.88 31.11
CA ALA A 164 -11.36 3.93 31.81
C ALA A 164 -10.87 2.47 31.72
N ASP A 165 -9.82 2.21 30.95
CA ASP A 165 -9.30 0.87 30.63
C ASP A 165 -10.36 -0.03 29.96
N ASP A 166 -11.35 0.57 29.26
CA ASP A 166 -12.34 -0.13 28.46
C ASP A 166 -11.80 -0.42 27.06
N LYS A 167 -11.22 -1.61 26.90
CA LYS A 167 -10.63 -2.04 25.63
C LYS A 167 -11.65 -2.07 24.49
N LYS A 168 -12.88 -2.49 24.75
CA LYS A 168 -13.92 -2.63 23.72
C LYS A 168 -14.33 -1.25 23.20
N GLU A 169 -14.62 -0.34 24.10
CA GLU A 169 -14.99 1.03 23.77
C GLU A 169 -13.82 1.77 23.12
N THR A 170 -12.59 1.57 23.62
CA THR A 170 -11.39 2.16 23.01
C THR A 170 -11.20 1.72 21.56
N ILE A 171 -11.47 0.45 21.22
CA ILE A 171 -11.41 -0.03 19.83
C ILE A 171 -12.49 0.63 18.98
N TYR A 172 -13.68 0.79 19.50
CA TYR A 172 -14.80 1.43 18.81
C TYR A 172 -14.46 2.89 18.47
N GLU A 173 -14.04 3.66 19.45
CA GLU A 173 -13.71 5.07 19.29
C GLU A 173 -12.45 5.29 18.40
N LEU A 174 -11.48 4.38 18.47
CA LEU A 174 -10.31 4.42 17.55
C LEU A 174 -10.73 4.18 16.09
N ALA A 175 -11.74 3.32 15.86
CA ALA A 175 -12.27 3.09 14.51
C ALA A 175 -13.00 4.33 13.99
N ASP A 176 -13.81 4.99 14.84
CA ASP A 176 -14.52 6.22 14.49
C ASP A 176 -13.56 7.38 14.25
N LEU A 177 -12.52 7.52 15.07
CA LEU A 177 -11.45 8.50 14.87
C LEU A 177 -10.73 8.27 13.54
N ALA A 178 -10.37 7.01 13.23
CA ALA A 178 -9.71 6.66 11.97
C ALA A 178 -10.60 6.98 10.76
N TYR A 179 -11.90 6.67 10.85
CA TYR A 179 -12.88 6.99 9.82
C TYR A 179 -12.99 8.50 9.57
N HIS A 180 -13.18 9.30 10.61
CA HIS A 180 -13.29 10.76 10.49
C HIS A 180 -11.98 11.42 10.06
N ALA A 181 -10.83 10.87 10.45
CA ALA A 181 -9.53 11.30 9.93
C ALA A 181 -9.42 11.05 8.42
N MET A 182 -9.89 9.90 7.91
CA MET A 182 -9.93 9.66 6.46
C MET A 182 -10.90 10.58 5.72
N VAL A 183 -12.07 10.90 6.29
CA VAL A 183 -12.96 11.91 5.72
C VAL A 183 -12.26 13.26 5.62
N LEU A 184 -11.50 13.66 6.64
CA LEU A 184 -10.67 14.87 6.61
C LEU A 184 -9.61 14.79 5.51
N MET A 185 -8.91 13.67 5.38
CA MET A 185 -7.92 13.46 4.32
C MET A 185 -8.54 13.67 2.94
N VAL A 186 -9.67 13.04 2.64
CA VAL A 186 -10.40 13.22 1.37
C VAL A 186 -10.83 14.67 1.18
N GLN A 187 -11.27 15.35 2.24
CA GLN A 187 -11.66 16.76 2.16
C GLN A 187 -10.48 17.66 1.78
N MET A 188 -9.29 17.38 2.28
CA MET A 188 -8.07 18.14 2.05
C MET A 188 -7.26 17.67 0.83
N GLY A 189 -7.64 16.58 0.17
CA GLY A 189 -6.88 15.98 -0.93
C GLY A 189 -5.59 15.29 -0.46
N ILE A 190 -5.52 14.84 0.80
CA ILE A 190 -4.40 14.08 1.37
C ILE A 190 -4.65 12.60 1.10
N THR A 191 -3.69 11.90 0.54
CA THR A 191 -3.78 10.47 0.22
C THR A 191 -3.31 9.58 1.38
N VAL A 192 -3.69 8.30 1.34
CA VAL A 192 -3.15 7.30 2.27
C VAL A 192 -1.62 7.20 2.14
N GLU A 193 -1.12 7.34 0.91
CA GLU A 193 0.31 7.33 0.62
C GLU A 193 1.05 8.51 1.24
N ASP A 194 0.49 9.72 1.23
CA ASP A 194 1.11 10.90 1.88
C ASP A 194 1.32 10.67 3.37
N VAL A 195 0.31 10.12 4.06
CA VAL A 195 0.40 9.80 5.48
C VAL A 195 1.41 8.67 5.73
N HIS A 196 1.41 7.65 4.87
CA HIS A 196 2.36 6.55 4.97
C HIS A 196 3.80 7.04 4.80
N ARG A 197 4.09 7.87 3.80
CA ARG A 197 5.43 8.44 3.57
C ARG A 197 5.90 9.27 4.77
N GLU A 198 5.02 10.09 5.35
CA GLU A 198 5.37 10.88 6.54
C GLU A 198 5.67 9.98 7.75
N LEU A 199 4.89 8.92 7.96
CA LEU A 199 5.15 7.95 9.04
C LEU A 199 6.46 7.19 8.79
N ALA A 200 6.70 6.74 7.57
CA ALA A 200 7.94 6.04 7.20
C ALA A 200 9.17 6.93 7.41
N SER A 201 9.09 8.22 7.04
CA SER A 201 10.18 9.18 7.25
C SER A 201 10.56 9.35 8.73
N ARG A 202 9.57 9.21 9.62
CA ARG A 202 9.78 9.33 11.08
C ARG A 202 10.36 8.06 11.71
N HIS A 203 10.19 6.91 11.06
CA HIS A 203 10.67 5.63 11.58
C HIS A 203 12.22 5.54 11.63
N ILE A 204 12.90 6.32 10.79
CA ILE A 204 14.37 6.37 10.72
C ILE A 204 14.98 7.29 11.80
N ILE A 205 14.16 8.08 12.52
CA ILE A 205 14.65 9.06 13.48
C ILE A 205 14.62 8.46 14.89
N ASP A 206 15.75 7.90 15.32
CA ASP A 206 15.98 7.33 16.66
C ASP A 206 16.03 8.37 17.79
N HIS A 207 15.93 9.69 17.47
CA HIS A 207 16.01 10.77 18.44
C HIS A 207 14.76 11.64 18.41
N LYS A 208 14.16 11.90 19.58
CA LYS A 208 12.99 12.77 19.83
C LYS A 208 13.28 14.27 19.56
N ILE A 209 13.78 14.61 18.39
CA ILE A 209 14.14 16.00 18.02
C ILE A 209 12.93 16.96 18.09
N LYS A 210 11.72 16.45 17.97
CA LYS A 210 10.50 17.28 17.98
C LYS A 210 10.04 17.69 19.37
N GLN A 211 10.35 16.93 20.43
CA GLN A 211 9.99 17.31 21.81
C GLN A 211 10.85 18.45 22.36
N GLU A 212 12.10 18.57 21.94
CA GLU A 212 12.99 19.66 22.39
C GLU A 212 12.63 21.02 21.78
N LYS A 213 11.92 21.05 20.63
CA LYS A 213 11.44 22.30 20.00
C LYS A 213 10.10 22.79 20.51
N MET A 214 9.35 21.99 21.26
CA MET A 214 8.05 22.37 21.84
C MET A 214 8.18 22.92 23.29
N THR A 215 9.37 22.90 23.86
CA THR A 215 9.65 23.38 25.23
C THR A 215 10.44 24.67 25.27
N LYS A 216 10.45 25.45 24.17
CA LYS A 216 11.00 26.82 24.15
C LYS A 216 9.93 27.82 23.75
#